data_a7cdd89e16dfa4a35f3e23370b57cc61
#
_entry.id   a7cdd89e16dfa4a35f3e23370b57cc61
#
_cell.length_a   1.000
_cell.length_b   1.000
_cell.length_c   1.000
_cell.angle_alpha   90.00
_cell.angle_beta   90.00
_cell.angle_gamma   90.00
#
_symmetry.space_group_name_H-M   'P 1'
#
loop_
_entity.id
_entity.type
_entity.pdbx_description
1 polymer ?
#
loop_
_entity_poly.entity_id
_entity_poly.type
_entity_poly.pdbx_seq_one_letter_code
_entity_poly.pdbx_strand_id
1 'polypeptide(L)' 'MDPDVRPIEEPLAELERRLIDEYLRKSGHDPDVLRGRHDDEARKLLTAAATYAAAKLTEIESRSHYVRDLHDGH' A
#
# COMPACT_ATOMS: atom_id res chain seq x y z
N MET A 1 -18.92 -15.00 -15.30
CA MET A 1 -18.05 -13.96 -14.82
C MET A 1 -18.76 -13.08 -13.82
N ASP A 2 -18.24 -13.02 -12.69
CA ASP A 2 -18.88 -12.31 -11.60
C ASP A 2 -18.16 -11.01 -11.32
N PRO A 3 -18.73 -9.87 -11.64
CA PRO A 3 -18.06 -8.60 -11.42
C PRO A 3 -17.94 -8.26 -9.95
N ASP A 4 -18.64 -8.94 -9.09
CA ASP A 4 -18.62 -8.64 -7.68
C ASP A 4 -17.29 -8.98 -7.02
N VAL A 5 -16.50 -9.80 -7.67
CA VAL A 5 -15.22 -10.18 -7.11
C VAL A 5 -14.24 -9.02 -7.10
N ARG A 6 -14.35 -8.14 -8.08
CA ARG A 6 -13.39 -7.07 -8.24
C ARG A 6 -13.47 -5.97 -7.19
N PRO A 7 -14.66 -5.55 -6.78
CA PRO A 7 -14.74 -4.45 -5.82
C PRO A 7 -13.99 -4.69 -4.52
N ILE A 8 -13.78 -5.94 -4.16
CA ILE A 8 -13.09 -6.26 -2.93
C ILE A 8 -11.61 -5.89 -3.03
N GLU A 9 -11.04 -6.05 -4.22
CA GLU A 9 -9.62 -5.78 -4.41
C GLU A 9 -9.34 -4.29 -4.63
N GLU A 10 -10.28 -3.58 -5.21
CA GLU A 10 -10.07 -2.19 -5.55
C GLU A 10 -9.77 -1.31 -4.34
N PRO A 11 -10.49 -1.44 -3.23
CA PRO A 11 -10.16 -0.61 -2.07
C PRO A 11 -8.76 -0.86 -1.54
N LEU A 12 -8.30 -2.11 -1.57
CA LEU A 12 -6.95 -2.41 -1.12
C LEU A 12 -5.91 -1.87 -2.07
N ALA A 13 -6.16 -1.97 -3.37
CA ALA A 13 -5.24 -1.42 -4.36
C ALA A 13 -5.15 0.09 -4.23
N GLU A 14 -6.25 0.74 -3.99
CA GLU A 14 -6.26 2.18 -3.80
C GLU A 14 -5.48 2.57 -2.56
N LEU A 15 -5.69 1.84 -1.48
CA LEU A 15 -4.98 2.12 -0.24
C LEU A 15 -3.48 1.94 -0.43
N GLU A 16 -3.11 0.87 -1.11
CA GLU A 16 -1.70 0.62 -1.38
C GLU A 16 -1.09 1.76 -2.17
N ARG A 17 -1.81 2.24 -3.19
CA ARG A 17 -1.32 3.35 -4.01
C ARG A 17 -1.14 4.61 -3.18
N ARG A 18 -2.08 4.88 -2.28
CA ARG A 18 -1.96 6.05 -1.42
C ARG A 18 -0.75 5.95 -0.51
N LEU A 19 -0.50 4.78 0.02
CA LEU A 19 0.65 4.59 0.88
C LEU A 19 1.95 4.79 0.11
N ILE A 20 1.99 4.29 -1.11
CA ILE A 20 3.15 4.48 -1.97
C ILE A 20 3.36 5.96 -2.26
N ASP A 21 2.30 6.65 -2.64
CA ASP A 21 2.39 8.06 -2.95
C ASP A 21 2.83 8.88 -1.74
N GLU A 22 2.28 8.55 -0.59
CA GLU A 22 2.63 9.25 0.64
C GLU A 22 4.10 9.06 0.98
N TYR A 23 4.58 7.85 0.85
CA TYR A 23 5.98 7.56 1.12
C TYR A 23 6.89 8.36 0.20
N LEU A 24 6.56 8.39 -1.08
CA LEU A 24 7.38 9.11 -2.05
C LEU A 24 7.36 10.61 -1.80
N ARG A 25 6.19 11.15 -1.47
CA ARG A 25 6.10 12.58 -1.18
C ARG A 25 6.89 12.95 0.05
N LYS A 26 6.84 12.14 1.08
CA LYS A 26 7.60 12.39 2.29
C LYS A 26 9.10 12.32 2.03
N SER A 27 9.48 11.53 1.03
CA SER A 27 10.88 11.43 0.64
C SER A 27 11.32 12.55 -0.30
N GLY A 28 10.40 13.44 -0.63
CA GLY A 28 10.74 14.56 -1.51
C GLY A 28 10.59 14.24 -2.98
N HIS A 29 9.83 13.22 -3.33
CA HIS A 29 9.66 12.81 -4.71
C HIS A 29 8.21 12.94 -5.13
N ASP A 30 8.02 13.21 -6.42
CA ASP A 30 6.69 13.26 -7.01
C ASP A 30 6.35 11.89 -7.55
N PRO A 31 5.31 11.23 -7.02
CA PRO A 31 4.99 9.88 -7.48
C PRO A 31 4.69 9.80 -8.97
N ASP A 32 4.03 10.82 -9.51
CA ASP A 32 3.68 10.81 -10.93
C ASP A 32 4.92 10.92 -11.79
N VAL A 33 5.88 11.74 -11.39
CA VAL A 33 7.12 11.87 -12.12
C VAL A 33 7.89 10.56 -12.09
N LEU A 34 7.96 9.93 -10.93
CA LEU A 34 8.69 8.67 -10.80
C LEU A 34 8.05 7.56 -11.64
N ARG A 35 6.73 7.53 -11.69
CA ARG A 35 6.06 6.51 -12.48
C ARG A 35 6.32 6.68 -13.96
N GLY A 36 6.59 7.90 -14.39
CA GLY A 36 6.93 8.15 -15.78
C GLY A 36 8.38 7.92 -16.12
N ARG A 37 9.22 7.69 -15.13
CA ARG A 37 10.64 7.43 -15.34
C ARG A 37 10.88 5.94 -15.41
N HIS A 38 11.89 5.56 -16.19
CA HIS A 38 12.23 4.14 -16.37
C HIS A 38 13.67 3.84 -16.02
N ASP A 39 14.33 4.74 -15.31
CA ASP A 39 15.71 4.53 -14.92
C ASP A 39 15.78 3.71 -13.62
N ASP A 40 16.99 3.27 -13.32
CA ASP A 40 17.20 2.40 -12.16
C ASP A 40 16.85 3.08 -10.85
N GLU A 41 17.17 4.36 -10.75
CA GLU A 41 16.88 5.08 -9.52
C GLU A 41 15.41 5.15 -9.25
N ALA A 42 14.62 5.47 -10.27
CA ALA A 42 13.17 5.53 -10.13
C ALA A 42 12.62 4.16 -9.75
N ARG A 43 13.16 3.12 -10.36
CA ARG A 43 12.71 1.75 -10.05
C ARG A 43 12.99 1.40 -8.61
N LYS A 44 14.16 1.76 -8.11
CA LYS A 44 14.52 1.49 -6.72
C LYS A 44 13.60 2.24 -5.77
N LEU A 45 13.32 3.49 -6.08
CA LEU A 45 12.45 4.29 -5.22
C LEU A 45 11.02 3.73 -5.21
N LEU A 46 10.53 3.33 -6.36
CA LEU A 46 9.20 2.76 -6.44
C LEU A 46 9.13 1.42 -5.71
N THR A 47 10.19 0.63 -5.82
CA THR A 47 10.25 -0.65 -5.12
C THR A 47 10.27 -0.43 -3.62
N ALA A 48 11.05 0.53 -3.16
CA ALA A 48 11.10 0.84 -1.74
C ALA A 48 9.74 1.29 -1.23
N ALA A 49 9.06 2.11 -2.01
CA ALA A 49 7.73 2.59 -1.64
C ALA A 49 6.73 1.44 -1.60
N ALA A 50 6.83 0.52 -2.55
CA ALA A 50 5.94 -0.62 -2.57
C ALA A 50 6.18 -1.53 -1.38
N THR A 51 7.43 -1.71 -1.01
CA THR A 51 7.79 -2.50 0.16
C THR A 51 7.22 -1.86 1.43
N TYR A 52 7.34 -0.55 1.52
CA TYR A 52 6.78 0.17 2.66
C TYR A 52 5.27 -0.01 2.73
N ALA A 53 4.61 0.11 1.59
CA ALA A 53 3.15 -0.01 1.54
C ALA A 53 2.72 -1.42 1.93
N ALA A 54 3.43 -2.43 1.46
CA ALA A 54 3.08 -3.81 1.79
C ALA A 54 3.24 -4.06 3.28
N ALA A 55 4.31 -3.56 3.87
CA ALA A 55 4.54 -3.72 5.29
C ALA A 55 3.46 -2.99 6.09
N LYS A 56 3.07 -1.82 5.63
CA LYS A 56 2.05 -1.05 6.30
C LYS A 56 0.70 -1.73 6.25
N LEU A 57 0.37 -2.30 5.10
CA LEU A 57 -0.89 -3.01 4.97
C LEU A 57 -0.92 -4.23 5.87
N THR A 58 0.19 -4.95 5.94
CA THR A 58 0.29 -6.11 6.82
C THR A 58 0.12 -5.68 8.27
N GLU A 59 0.72 -4.57 8.64
CA GLU A 59 0.62 -4.07 10.00
C GLU A 59 -0.82 -3.70 10.35
N ILE A 60 -1.49 -3.04 9.42
CA ILE A 60 -2.88 -2.64 9.65
C ILE A 60 -3.75 -3.87 9.81
N GLU A 61 -3.54 -4.87 8.96
CA GLU A 61 -4.29 -6.10 9.02
C GLU A 61 -4.06 -6.83 10.34
N SER A 62 -2.81 -6.92 10.74
CA SER A 62 -2.46 -7.61 11.98
C SER A 62 -3.06 -6.92 13.18
N ARG A 63 -2.99 -5.60 13.19
CA ARG A 63 -3.54 -4.84 14.31
C ARG A 63 -5.04 -5.03 14.41
N SER A 64 -5.71 -4.99 13.27
CA SER A 64 -7.14 -5.16 13.24
C SER A 64 -7.53 -6.54 13.77
N HIS A 65 -6.78 -7.54 13.35
CA HIS A 65 -7.01 -8.91 13.78
C HIS A 65 -6.75 -9.07 15.27
N TYR A 66 -5.70 -8.44 15.75
CA TYR A 66 -5.32 -8.52 17.15
C TYR A 66 -6.39 -7.91 18.05
N VAL A 67 -6.90 -6.76 17.65
CA VAL A 67 -7.94 -6.09 18.41
C VAL A 67 -9.19 -6.96 18.49
N ARG A 68 -9.52 -7.60 17.39
CA ARG A 68 -10.68 -8.48 17.36
C ARG A 68 -10.49 -9.65 18.31
N ASP A 69 -9.30 -10.22 18.34
CA ASP A 69 -9.01 -11.33 19.23
C ASP A 69 -9.15 -10.91 20.69
N LEU A 70 -8.65 -9.75 21.02
CA LEU A 70 -8.78 -9.25 22.38
C LEU A 70 -10.24 -9.06 22.75
N HIS A 71 -11.01 -8.56 21.81
CA HIS A 71 -12.42 -8.33 22.05
C HIS A 71 -13.16 -9.65 22.30
N ASP A 72 -12.79 -10.66 21.54
CA ASP A 72 -13.41 -11.97 21.67
C ASP A 72 -12.97 -12.70 22.92
N GLY A 73 -11.84 -12.32 23.46
CA GLY A 73 -11.30 -12.96 24.63
C GLY A 73 -12.10 -12.72 25.89
N HIS A 74 -13.09 -11.90 25.80
CA HIS A 74 -13.98 -11.63 26.91
C HIS A 74 -15.29 -12.34 26.72
#